data_a9d0da1852a208c2fe1ce21f718ec5e7
#
_entry.id   a9d0da1852a208c2fe1ce21f718ec5e7
#
_cell.length_a   1.000
_cell.length_b   1.000
_cell.length_c   1.000
_cell.angle_alpha   90.00
_cell.angle_beta   90.00
_cell.angle_gamma   90.00
#
_symmetry.space_group_name_H-M   'P 1'
#
loop_
_entity.id
_entity.type
_entity.pdbx_description
1 polymer ?
#
loop_
_entity_poly.entity_id
_entity_poly.type
_entity_poly.pdbx_seq_one_letter_code
_entity_poly.pdbx_strand_id
1 'polypeptide(L)'
;MGTQGDYSPQALGRLQFRRQFFLGPEFIKDFPAWIRIQVGAEHRLTVHPDLELYQATDKNKSITLLGFILDPNNPEAGNADIVEALIRKFDRCDDFWKYTGEFGGRWILIVNDGQDTILFQDAAGLRSLYYSQPSSLKQTYCASQSGLIAKTLNLTMDKEALGYINSREPYDYEVYWLPGDASMYADIKALLPNHYLNLRTGQSQRFWPDADVKGLSRQEAVAESSRLLHGLMLSARRRFNLALSLTAGWDSRVMLALSRDMIHDLYCFTLTYPHTENTRDVTIPAALLKKLGLKHSLIPYPKQVNAEYKHVYQTSIDAATTAYCADAQAMHDCYPNNRVCITGDVAEIFKCYYRLAKPKGTDVSADDLAQLCGIGIHPFLIEAFERWLSTAEPRNVHLLDLFCWEQIAGRKQALIRAQYDVAHESFSPFNCRSLLVTMLSVDEEYRRPPEYKILTELMKQVWPEVLSVPINPPEKIRMKNLLIPMLQKLRLYELVPDSAKSLGRRILK
;
A
#
# COMPACT_ATOMS: atom_id res chain seq x y z
N MET A 1 27.51 11.66 -2.65
CA MET A 1 27.96 10.68 -1.64
C MET A 1 26.75 10.52 -0.72
N GLY A 2 26.10 9.36 -0.74
CA GLY A 2 24.99 9.07 0.17
C GLY A 2 25.53 8.99 1.60
N THR A 3 24.80 9.54 2.53
CA THR A 3 25.06 9.33 3.96
C THR A 3 24.81 7.84 4.22
N GLN A 4 25.82 7.13 4.68
CA GLN A 4 25.69 5.74 5.12
C GLN A 4 24.66 5.72 6.26
N GLY A 5 23.66 4.82 6.22
CA GLY A 5 22.65 4.70 7.27
C GLY A 5 23.28 4.51 8.65
N ASP A 6 22.63 5.03 9.67
CA ASP A 6 23.07 4.85 11.05
C ASP A 6 22.56 3.52 11.61
N TYR A 7 23.49 2.59 11.87
CA TYR A 7 23.22 1.26 12.42
C TYR A 7 23.59 1.13 13.89
N SER A 8 23.77 2.25 14.61
CA SER A 8 23.98 2.21 16.05
C SER A 8 22.79 1.55 16.77
N PRO A 9 23.00 0.88 17.90
CA PRO A 9 21.92 0.25 18.67
C PRO A 9 20.78 1.22 18.99
N GLN A 10 21.10 2.49 19.24
CA GLN A 10 20.11 3.53 19.49
C GLN A 10 19.28 3.86 18.24
N ALA A 11 19.91 3.98 17.06
CA ALA A 11 19.23 4.24 15.80
C ALA A 11 18.34 3.05 15.42
N LEU A 12 18.86 1.82 15.48
CA LEU A 12 18.12 0.60 15.21
C LEU A 12 16.94 0.40 16.17
N GLY A 13 17.11 0.72 17.46
CA GLY A 13 16.01 0.68 18.43
C GLY A 13 14.85 1.63 18.09
N ARG A 14 15.12 2.76 17.42
CA ARG A 14 14.08 3.67 16.92
C ARG A 14 13.37 3.16 15.66
N LEU A 15 13.97 2.23 14.92
CA LEU A 15 13.36 1.62 13.75
C LEU A 15 12.46 0.44 14.11
N GLN A 16 12.60 -0.12 15.31
CA GLN A 16 11.83 -1.27 15.73
C GLN A 16 10.35 -0.92 15.86
N PHE A 17 9.49 -1.63 15.12
CA PHE A 17 8.06 -1.37 15.01
C PHE A 17 7.73 0.09 14.63
N ARG A 18 8.58 0.71 13.85
CA ARG A 18 8.44 2.11 13.44
C ARG A 18 7.07 2.37 12.80
N ARG A 19 6.41 3.46 13.19
CA ARG A 19 5.06 3.87 12.73
C ARG A 19 3.96 2.85 13.02
N GLN A 20 4.11 2.08 14.10
CA GLN A 20 3.13 1.09 14.50
C GLN A 20 2.36 1.51 15.74
N PHE A 21 1.28 0.82 16.04
CA PHE A 21 0.43 1.07 17.21
C PHE A 21 -0.13 -0.24 17.77
N PHE A 22 -0.61 -0.15 19.02
CA PHE A 22 -1.33 -1.20 19.69
C PHE A 22 -2.48 -0.61 20.50
N LEU A 23 -3.67 -1.18 20.40
CA LEU A 23 -4.88 -0.82 21.16
C LEU A 23 -5.38 -2.05 21.90
N GLY A 24 -5.60 -1.93 23.19
CA GLY A 24 -6.13 -2.99 24.04
C GLY A 24 -6.66 -2.44 25.36
N PRO A 25 -7.01 -3.31 26.32
CA PRO A 25 -7.50 -2.88 27.65
C PRO A 25 -6.40 -2.22 28.49
N GLU A 26 -5.13 -2.55 28.20
CA GLU A 26 -3.96 -2.01 28.88
C GLU A 26 -2.94 -1.47 27.87
N PHE A 27 -2.07 -0.56 28.34
CA PHE A 27 -0.92 -0.13 27.56
C PHE A 27 0.09 -1.28 27.42
N ILE A 28 0.63 -1.47 26.21
CA ILE A 28 1.71 -2.43 26.01
C ILE A 28 2.95 -1.98 26.83
N LYS A 29 3.54 -2.90 27.59
CA LYS A 29 4.65 -2.58 28.51
C LYS A 29 6.01 -2.56 27.84
N ASP A 30 6.18 -3.33 26.76
CA ASP A 30 7.45 -3.55 26.07
C ASP A 30 8.04 -2.28 25.44
N PHE A 31 7.22 -1.25 25.21
CA PHE A 31 7.62 -0.01 24.56
C PHE A 31 7.39 1.21 25.45
N PRO A 32 8.22 1.40 26.49
CA PRO A 32 8.01 2.48 27.47
C PRO A 32 8.11 3.89 26.85
N ALA A 33 8.84 4.06 25.76
CA ALA A 33 9.02 5.33 25.05
C ALA A 33 7.89 5.66 24.07
N TRP A 34 6.93 4.75 23.86
CA TRP A 34 5.81 5.01 22.97
C TRP A 34 4.77 5.92 23.62
N ILE A 35 4.09 6.72 22.79
CA ILE A 35 3.02 7.61 23.20
C ILE A 35 1.85 6.78 23.73
N ARG A 36 1.25 7.21 24.84
CA ARG A 36 0.15 6.52 25.54
C ARG A 36 -1.03 7.45 25.69
N ILE A 37 -2.19 7.07 25.14
CA ILE A 37 -3.44 7.80 25.31
C ILE A 37 -4.59 6.86 25.63
N GLN A 38 -5.62 7.39 26.27
CA GLN A 38 -6.88 6.70 26.50
C GLN A 38 -7.85 6.95 25.33
N VAL A 39 -8.56 5.89 24.91
CA VAL A 39 -9.59 5.95 23.89
C VAL A 39 -10.91 5.46 24.52
N GLY A 40 -11.87 6.35 24.67
CA GLY A 40 -13.08 6.07 25.44
C GLY A 40 -12.76 5.68 26.90
N ALA A 41 -13.65 4.93 27.55
CA ALA A 41 -13.44 4.49 28.92
C ALA A 41 -12.55 3.25 29.03
N GLU A 42 -12.61 2.35 28.05
CA GLU A 42 -12.14 0.97 28.18
C GLU A 42 -10.82 0.66 27.45
N HIS A 43 -10.39 1.51 26.51
CA HIS A 43 -9.26 1.19 25.65
C HIS A 43 -8.05 2.07 25.94
N ARG A 44 -6.87 1.47 25.78
CA ARG A 44 -5.55 2.09 25.94
C ARG A 44 -4.79 1.95 24.63
N LEU A 45 -4.40 3.08 24.06
CA LEU A 45 -3.68 3.14 22.80
C LEU A 45 -2.20 3.47 23.05
N THR A 46 -1.32 2.65 22.51
CA THR A 46 0.14 2.84 22.57
C THR A 46 0.65 3.00 21.14
N VAL A 47 1.35 4.10 20.84
CA VAL A 47 1.70 4.52 19.48
C VAL A 47 3.19 4.83 19.37
N HIS A 48 3.86 4.29 18.35
CA HIS A 48 5.25 4.62 18.05
C HIS A 48 5.41 6.14 17.82
N PRO A 49 6.45 6.79 18.32
CA PRO A 49 6.63 8.26 18.21
C PRO A 49 6.64 8.81 16.78
N ASP A 50 7.06 8.01 15.79
CA ASP A 50 7.09 8.41 14.38
C ASP A 50 5.74 8.19 13.65
N LEU A 51 4.70 7.74 14.33
CA LEU A 51 3.34 7.70 13.78
C LEU A 51 2.59 8.94 14.26
N GLU A 52 2.17 9.80 13.35
CA GLU A 52 1.38 10.97 13.71
C GLU A 52 0.11 10.55 14.45
N LEU A 53 -0.21 11.24 15.52
CA LEU A 53 -1.34 10.99 16.40
C LEU A 53 -2.05 12.30 16.72
N TYR A 54 -3.36 12.33 16.56
CA TYR A 54 -4.19 13.43 17.01
C TYR A 54 -5.49 12.91 17.61
N GLN A 55 -5.98 13.51 18.69
CA GLN A 55 -7.27 13.17 19.29
C GLN A 55 -8.06 14.44 19.58
N ALA A 56 -9.30 14.49 19.11
CA ALA A 56 -10.31 15.46 19.51
C ALA A 56 -11.36 14.81 20.40
N THR A 57 -11.88 15.58 21.35
CA THR A 57 -12.94 15.15 22.26
C THR A 57 -14.02 16.21 22.34
N ASP A 58 -15.28 15.79 22.35
CA ASP A 58 -16.43 16.65 22.60
C ASP A 58 -17.45 15.91 23.49
N LYS A 59 -17.58 16.35 24.75
CA LYS A 59 -18.39 15.69 25.78
C LYS A 59 -17.96 14.23 25.99
N ASN A 60 -18.81 13.28 25.58
CA ASN A 60 -18.56 11.85 25.65
C ASN A 60 -18.05 11.24 24.30
N LYS A 61 -17.91 12.07 23.26
CA LYS A 61 -17.43 11.64 21.96
C LYS A 61 -15.93 11.87 21.82
N SER A 62 -15.26 11.03 21.04
CA SER A 62 -13.88 11.26 20.66
C SER A 62 -13.57 10.70 19.26
N ILE A 63 -12.67 11.35 18.56
CA ILE A 63 -12.05 10.85 17.34
C ILE A 63 -10.54 10.84 17.54
N THR A 64 -9.93 9.67 17.35
CA THR A 64 -8.48 9.52 17.38
C THR A 64 -8.01 9.16 15.97
N LEU A 65 -7.08 9.94 15.45
CA LEU A 65 -6.42 9.74 14.16
C LEU A 65 -5.03 9.16 14.38
N LEU A 66 -4.72 8.09 13.68
CA LEU A 66 -3.38 7.51 13.53
C LEU A 66 -2.90 7.69 12.10
N GLY A 67 -1.76 8.34 11.91
CA GLY A 67 -1.24 8.71 10.60
C GLY A 67 -1.66 10.12 10.18
N PHE A 68 -1.76 10.35 8.88
CA PHE A 68 -2.09 11.67 8.35
C PHE A 68 -3.26 11.61 7.35
N ILE A 69 -4.15 12.58 7.47
CA ILE A 69 -5.34 12.75 6.65
C ILE A 69 -5.19 14.06 5.84
N LEU A 70 -5.59 14.03 4.58
CA LEU A 70 -5.47 15.16 3.64
C LEU A 70 -6.85 15.53 3.12
N ASP A 71 -7.19 16.82 3.19
CA ASP A 71 -8.45 17.35 2.67
C ASP A 71 -8.22 18.07 1.33
N PRO A 72 -8.74 17.53 0.21
CA PRO A 72 -8.58 18.19 -1.10
C PRO A 72 -9.36 19.49 -1.23
N ASN A 73 -10.37 19.71 -0.39
CA ASN A 73 -11.20 20.93 -0.42
C ASN A 73 -10.64 22.04 0.49
N ASN A 74 -9.78 21.67 1.44
CA ASN A 74 -9.08 22.61 2.32
C ASN A 74 -7.61 22.20 2.49
N PRO A 75 -6.75 22.46 1.48
CA PRO A 75 -5.35 22.05 1.51
C PRO A 75 -4.51 22.63 2.66
N GLU A 76 -4.96 23.68 3.30
CA GLU A 76 -4.28 24.29 4.45
C GLU A 76 -4.58 23.56 5.77
N ALA A 77 -5.63 22.72 5.82
CA ALA A 77 -6.02 21.99 7.02
C ALA A 77 -5.02 20.91 7.39
N GLY A 78 -4.58 20.91 8.64
CA GLY A 78 -3.80 19.85 9.25
C GLY A 78 -4.67 18.74 9.85
N ASN A 79 -4.04 17.73 10.46
CA ASN A 79 -4.74 16.65 11.17
C ASN A 79 -5.73 17.19 12.22
N ALA A 80 -5.30 18.19 13.01
CA ALA A 80 -6.12 18.81 14.04
C ALA A 80 -7.39 19.44 13.46
N ASP A 81 -7.24 20.30 12.45
CA ASP A 81 -8.34 21.02 11.85
C ASP A 81 -9.41 20.07 11.28
N ILE A 82 -8.95 18.99 10.60
CA ILE A 82 -9.84 18.00 9.99
C ILE A 82 -10.57 17.19 11.06
N VAL A 83 -9.85 16.68 12.06
CA VAL A 83 -10.45 15.85 13.13
C VAL A 83 -11.41 16.67 13.99
N GLU A 84 -11.09 17.93 14.30
CA GLU A 84 -12.00 18.84 14.99
C GLU A 84 -13.24 19.23 14.17
N ALA A 85 -13.09 19.32 12.84
CA ALA A 85 -14.24 19.52 11.96
C ALA A 85 -15.13 18.27 11.92
N LEU A 86 -14.53 17.08 11.90
CA LEU A 86 -15.25 15.81 11.90
C LEU A 86 -16.03 15.61 13.20
N ILE A 87 -15.45 15.85 14.38
CA ILE A 87 -16.12 15.60 15.66
C ILE A 87 -17.35 16.49 15.87
N ARG A 88 -17.37 17.66 15.25
CA ARG A 88 -18.54 18.54 15.25
C ARG A 88 -19.68 18.08 14.34
N LYS A 89 -19.38 17.22 13.34
CA LYS A 89 -20.34 16.82 12.30
C LYS A 89 -21.11 15.54 12.63
N PHE A 90 -20.64 14.70 13.57
CA PHE A 90 -21.29 13.43 13.83
C PHE A 90 -21.90 13.34 15.23
N ASP A 91 -22.97 12.58 15.34
CA ASP A 91 -23.63 12.28 16.61
C ASP A 91 -23.47 10.80 17.00
N ARG A 92 -23.47 9.91 16.03
CA ARG A 92 -23.38 8.46 16.20
C ARG A 92 -22.29 7.90 15.28
N CYS A 93 -21.74 6.76 15.65
CA CYS A 93 -20.78 6.02 14.83
C CYS A 93 -21.38 5.52 13.51
N ASP A 94 -22.70 5.33 13.46
CA ASP A 94 -23.40 4.87 12.28
C ASP A 94 -23.18 5.83 11.11
N ASP A 95 -22.77 5.28 9.97
CA ASP A 95 -22.52 6.03 8.74
C ASP A 95 -21.39 7.07 8.79
N PHE A 96 -20.54 7.04 9.83
CA PHE A 96 -19.45 8.00 9.98
C PHE A 96 -18.51 8.02 8.76
N TRP A 97 -18.27 6.88 8.11
CA TRP A 97 -17.44 6.77 6.91
C TRP A 97 -17.90 7.67 5.75
N LYS A 98 -19.17 8.08 5.71
CA LYS A 98 -19.70 9.01 4.69
C LYS A 98 -19.04 10.38 4.73
N TYR A 99 -18.56 10.80 5.89
CA TYR A 99 -17.85 12.08 6.06
C TYR A 99 -16.40 12.05 5.57
N THR A 100 -15.85 10.86 5.28
CA THR A 100 -14.43 10.68 4.98
C THR A 100 -14.13 10.37 3.51
N GLY A 101 -15.16 10.31 2.66
CA GLY A 101 -15.06 9.83 1.28
C GLY A 101 -14.04 10.59 0.41
N GLU A 102 -13.92 11.91 0.59
CA GLU A 102 -12.99 12.74 -0.19
C GLU A 102 -11.60 12.86 0.42
N PHE A 103 -11.40 12.41 1.66
CA PHE A 103 -10.09 12.51 2.28
C PHE A 103 -9.11 11.49 1.70
N GLY A 104 -7.90 11.98 1.42
CA GLY A 104 -6.75 11.14 1.12
C GLY A 104 -5.81 10.98 2.32
N GLY A 105 -4.60 10.53 2.04
CA GLY A 105 -3.59 10.29 3.07
C GLY A 105 -3.45 8.82 3.42
N ARG A 106 -2.89 8.53 4.59
CA ARG A 106 -2.65 7.18 5.08
C ARG A 106 -2.93 7.12 6.58
N TRP A 107 -4.11 6.61 6.93
CA TRP A 107 -4.65 6.81 8.27
C TRP A 107 -5.57 5.68 8.76
N ILE A 108 -5.74 5.65 10.08
CA ILE A 108 -6.80 4.93 10.79
C ILE A 108 -7.55 5.94 11.65
N LEU A 109 -8.87 5.87 11.65
CA LEU A 109 -9.73 6.61 12.58
C LEU A 109 -10.33 5.64 13.59
N ILE A 110 -10.25 6.03 14.87
CA ILE A 110 -10.93 5.41 16.00
C ILE A 110 -11.99 6.40 16.45
N VAL A 111 -13.24 6.06 16.26
CA VAL A 111 -14.39 6.94 16.51
C VAL A 111 -15.21 6.37 17.66
N ASN A 112 -15.38 7.15 18.71
CA ASN A 112 -16.19 6.80 19.88
C ASN A 112 -17.32 7.81 20.02
N ASP A 113 -18.57 7.34 20.12
CA ASP A 113 -19.77 8.17 20.32
C ASP A 113 -20.31 8.13 21.76
N GLY A 114 -19.57 7.52 22.68
CA GLY A 114 -19.95 7.33 24.07
C GLY A 114 -20.75 6.03 24.33
N GLN A 115 -21.16 5.32 23.29
CA GLN A 115 -21.82 4.00 23.37
C GLN A 115 -21.03 2.93 22.62
N ASP A 116 -20.61 3.24 21.40
CA ASP A 116 -19.82 2.37 20.54
C ASP A 116 -18.46 3.00 20.20
N THR A 117 -17.50 2.13 19.92
CA THR A 117 -16.21 2.53 19.36
C THR A 117 -16.00 1.74 18.08
N ILE A 118 -15.84 2.45 16.96
CA ILE A 118 -15.52 1.84 15.67
C ILE A 118 -14.13 2.23 15.19
N LEU A 119 -13.50 1.33 14.46
CA LEU A 119 -12.25 1.58 13.75
C LEU A 119 -12.44 1.34 12.26
N PHE A 120 -11.88 2.22 11.44
CA PHE A 120 -11.77 1.99 10.01
C PHE A 120 -10.54 2.72 9.43
N GLN A 121 -10.17 2.32 8.23
CA GLN A 121 -8.92 2.71 7.59
C GLN A 121 -9.16 3.72 6.46
N ASP A 122 -8.05 4.30 5.96
CA ASP A 122 -8.02 5.00 4.68
C ASP A 122 -8.63 4.16 3.54
N ALA A 123 -8.93 4.78 2.42
CA ALA A 123 -9.75 4.18 1.36
C ALA A 123 -9.27 2.81 0.90
N ALA A 124 -7.96 2.59 0.81
CA ALA A 124 -7.37 1.35 0.32
C ALA A 124 -6.77 0.48 1.45
N GLY A 125 -6.89 0.89 2.72
CA GLY A 125 -6.33 0.16 3.86
C GLY A 125 -4.80 0.14 3.89
N LEU A 126 -4.14 1.14 3.31
CA LEU A 126 -2.68 1.19 3.26
C LEU A 126 -2.02 1.37 4.64
N ARG A 127 -2.75 1.92 5.61
CA ARG A 127 -2.38 1.83 7.03
C ARG A 127 -3.03 0.57 7.61
N SER A 128 -2.26 -0.51 7.71
CA SER A 128 -2.77 -1.83 8.11
C SER A 128 -3.37 -1.84 9.52
N LEU A 129 -4.45 -2.59 9.69
CA LEU A 129 -5.13 -2.83 10.96
C LEU A 129 -5.45 -4.31 11.11
N TYR A 130 -4.97 -4.90 12.18
CA TYR A 130 -5.28 -6.26 12.60
C TYR A 130 -6.07 -6.22 13.91
N TYR A 131 -6.93 -7.22 14.13
CA TYR A 131 -7.73 -7.31 15.34
C TYR A 131 -7.91 -8.77 15.78
N SER A 132 -8.02 -8.98 17.11
CA SER A 132 -8.34 -10.29 17.67
C SER A 132 -9.83 -10.59 17.55
N GLN A 133 -10.16 -11.85 17.24
CA GLN A 133 -11.54 -12.32 17.26
C GLN A 133 -12.00 -12.67 18.68
N PRO A 134 -13.27 -12.40 19.04
CA PRO A 134 -13.74 -12.55 20.42
C PRO A 134 -14.00 -13.98 20.88
N SER A 135 -13.78 -15.01 20.06
CA SER A 135 -14.14 -16.40 20.36
C SER A 135 -13.60 -16.97 21.69
N SER A 136 -12.53 -16.35 22.25
CA SER A 136 -11.97 -16.73 23.55
C SER A 136 -11.62 -15.53 24.45
N LEU A 137 -11.78 -14.29 23.95
CA LEU A 137 -11.31 -13.08 24.61
C LEU A 137 -12.48 -12.19 25.02
N LYS A 138 -12.42 -11.64 26.24
CA LYS A 138 -13.45 -10.70 26.74
C LYS A 138 -13.40 -9.33 26.05
N GLN A 139 -12.30 -9.01 25.36
CA GLN A 139 -12.06 -7.68 24.77
C GLN A 139 -11.33 -7.83 23.44
N THR A 140 -11.56 -6.89 22.54
CA THR A 140 -10.90 -6.82 21.23
C THR A 140 -9.58 -6.08 21.34
N TYR A 141 -8.52 -6.68 20.83
CA TYR A 141 -7.20 -6.07 20.67
C TYR A 141 -7.00 -5.68 19.21
N CYS A 142 -6.36 -4.54 18.97
CA CYS A 142 -6.03 -4.08 17.62
C CYS A 142 -4.56 -3.65 17.55
N ALA A 143 -3.95 -3.85 16.38
CA ALA A 143 -2.59 -3.37 16.12
C ALA A 143 -2.33 -3.21 14.62
N SER A 144 -1.23 -2.55 14.28
CA SER A 144 -0.73 -2.43 12.91
C SER A 144 -0.15 -3.73 12.34
N GLN A 145 0.25 -4.68 13.21
CA GLN A 145 0.77 -6.00 12.84
C GLN A 145 0.15 -7.07 13.76
N SER A 146 -0.13 -8.26 13.19
CA SER A 146 -0.72 -9.36 13.97
C SER A 146 0.21 -9.87 15.06
N GLY A 147 1.53 -9.84 14.84
CA GLY A 147 2.53 -10.25 15.82
C GLY A 147 2.55 -9.44 17.11
N LEU A 148 2.16 -8.14 17.07
CA LEU A 148 2.03 -7.32 18.29
C LEU A 148 0.89 -7.83 19.19
N ILE A 149 -0.25 -8.21 18.60
CA ILE A 149 -1.38 -8.79 19.33
C ILE A 149 -0.98 -10.17 19.85
N ALA A 150 -0.42 -11.02 18.97
CA ALA A 150 -0.04 -12.39 19.30
C ALA A 150 0.97 -12.46 20.45
N LYS A 151 1.97 -11.58 20.47
CA LYS A 151 2.94 -11.45 21.55
C LYS A 151 2.26 -11.12 22.88
N THR A 152 1.31 -10.17 22.85
CA THR A 152 0.58 -9.76 24.07
C THR A 152 -0.31 -10.88 24.61
N LEU A 153 -0.93 -11.67 23.72
CA LEU A 153 -1.87 -12.74 24.06
C LEU A 153 -1.22 -14.13 24.15
N ASN A 154 0.09 -14.20 23.91
CA ASN A 154 0.85 -15.47 23.93
C ASN A 154 0.34 -16.49 22.90
N LEU A 155 -0.06 -16.03 21.70
CA LEU A 155 -0.59 -16.89 20.65
C LEU A 155 0.55 -17.53 19.84
N THR A 156 0.30 -18.75 19.37
CA THR A 156 1.20 -19.46 18.44
C THR A 156 0.78 -19.22 16.99
N MET A 157 1.75 -19.25 16.08
CA MET A 157 1.49 -19.15 14.64
C MET A 157 0.60 -20.30 14.18
N ASP A 158 -0.31 -19.97 13.25
CA ASP A 158 -1.16 -20.93 12.58
C ASP A 158 -0.31 -21.83 11.66
N LYS A 159 -0.45 -23.14 11.79
CA LYS A 159 0.30 -24.12 11.01
C LYS A 159 -0.05 -24.07 9.52
N GLU A 160 -1.30 -23.78 9.18
CA GLU A 160 -1.76 -23.71 7.79
C GLU A 160 -1.25 -22.43 7.11
N ALA A 161 -1.32 -21.28 7.79
CA ALA A 161 -0.73 -20.03 7.33
C ALA A 161 0.79 -20.16 7.13
N LEU A 162 1.48 -20.80 8.09
CA LEU A 162 2.92 -21.04 8.00
C LEU A 162 3.24 -22.04 6.86
N GLY A 163 2.43 -23.09 6.70
CA GLY A 163 2.54 -24.04 5.58
C GLY A 163 2.38 -23.35 4.24
N TYR A 164 1.39 -22.45 4.12
CA TYR A 164 1.16 -21.66 2.93
C TYR A 164 2.35 -20.75 2.59
N ILE A 165 2.88 -20.02 3.55
CA ILE A 165 4.06 -19.15 3.33
C ILE A 165 5.27 -20.00 2.93
N ASN A 166 5.52 -21.10 3.60
CA ASN A 166 6.68 -21.99 3.35
C ASN A 166 6.55 -22.81 2.05
N SER A 167 5.34 -23.04 1.54
CA SER A 167 5.12 -23.76 0.27
C SER A 167 5.56 -22.95 -0.96
N ARG A 168 5.88 -21.68 -0.77
CA ARG A 168 6.27 -20.80 -1.84
C ARG A 168 7.77 -20.87 -2.06
N GLU A 169 8.14 -21.16 -3.32
CA GLU A 169 9.53 -21.01 -3.70
C GLU A 169 9.94 -19.55 -3.57
N PRO A 170 11.14 -19.26 -3.05
CA PRO A 170 11.63 -17.89 -2.90
C PRO A 170 11.93 -17.28 -4.27
N TYR A 171 10.90 -16.81 -4.97
CA TYR A 171 11.11 -15.88 -6.07
C TYR A 171 11.53 -14.54 -5.47
N ASP A 172 12.69 -14.07 -5.81
CA ASP A 172 13.38 -12.93 -5.19
C ASP A 172 12.60 -11.61 -5.17
N TYR A 173 11.45 -11.51 -5.87
CA TYR A 173 10.69 -10.27 -6.05
C TYR A 173 9.17 -10.40 -5.82
N GLU A 174 8.66 -11.56 -5.39
CA GLU A 174 7.23 -11.68 -5.13
C GLU A 174 6.88 -11.38 -3.67
N VAL A 175 5.88 -10.52 -3.48
CA VAL A 175 5.33 -10.24 -2.15
C VAL A 175 4.44 -11.39 -1.75
N TYR A 176 4.87 -12.12 -0.74
CA TYR A 176 4.02 -13.10 -0.08
C TYR A 176 3.05 -12.37 0.85
N TRP A 177 1.78 -12.40 0.52
CA TRP A 177 0.73 -11.81 1.33
C TRP A 177 -0.29 -12.88 1.71
N LEU A 178 -0.94 -12.70 2.84
CA LEU A 178 -1.96 -13.62 3.32
C LEU A 178 -3.32 -13.22 2.73
N PRO A 179 -4.03 -14.18 2.09
CA PRO A 179 -5.28 -13.93 1.38
C PRO A 179 -6.45 -13.67 2.33
N GLY A 180 -7.51 -13.07 1.80
CA GLY A 180 -8.70 -12.76 2.59
C GLY A 180 -8.37 -11.80 3.72
N ASP A 181 -8.95 -12.04 4.86
CA ASP A 181 -8.68 -11.38 6.13
C ASP A 181 -7.67 -12.13 7.01
N ALA A 182 -7.01 -13.16 6.49
CA ALA A 182 -6.11 -14.00 7.25
C ALA A 182 -4.87 -13.26 7.78
N SER A 183 -4.36 -13.71 8.91
CA SER A 183 -3.05 -13.34 9.45
C SER A 183 -2.19 -14.59 9.70
N MET A 184 -1.00 -14.44 10.26
CA MET A 184 -0.15 -15.55 10.70
C MET A 184 -0.71 -16.27 11.93
N TYR A 185 -1.84 -15.83 12.48
CA TYR A 185 -2.46 -16.37 13.70
C TYR A 185 -3.95 -16.56 13.46
N ALA A 186 -4.48 -17.75 13.76
CA ALA A 186 -5.88 -18.11 13.49
C ALA A 186 -6.89 -17.15 14.15
N ASP A 187 -6.59 -16.69 15.38
CA ASP A 187 -7.45 -15.82 16.19
C ASP A 187 -7.29 -14.33 15.88
N ILE A 188 -6.47 -13.98 14.89
CA ILE A 188 -6.23 -12.57 14.50
C ILE A 188 -6.58 -12.41 13.04
N LYS A 189 -7.38 -11.38 12.73
CA LYS A 189 -7.82 -11.04 11.38
C LYS A 189 -7.29 -9.67 10.97
N ALA A 190 -7.12 -9.47 9.67
CA ALA A 190 -6.90 -8.14 9.11
C ALA A 190 -8.24 -7.48 8.82
N LEU A 191 -8.34 -6.19 9.12
CA LEU A 191 -9.46 -5.40 8.63
C LEU A 191 -9.24 -5.10 7.15
N LEU A 192 -10.22 -5.47 6.32
CA LEU A 192 -10.18 -5.19 4.89
C LEU A 192 -10.61 -3.74 4.59
N PRO A 193 -10.16 -3.13 3.48
CA PRO A 193 -10.77 -1.90 2.98
C PRO A 193 -12.29 -2.06 2.86
N ASN A 194 -13.01 -0.95 2.90
CA ASN A 194 -14.48 -0.96 2.82
C ASN A 194 -15.19 -1.58 4.03
N HIS A 195 -14.45 -1.89 5.10
CA HIS A 195 -15.01 -2.42 6.34
C HIS A 195 -14.66 -1.51 7.52
N TYR A 196 -15.54 -1.53 8.53
CA TYR A 196 -15.23 -1.02 9.85
C TYR A 196 -15.26 -2.15 10.88
N LEU A 197 -14.54 -1.99 11.96
CA LEU A 197 -14.54 -2.88 13.12
C LEU A 197 -15.28 -2.20 14.27
N ASN A 198 -16.28 -2.86 14.85
CA ASN A 198 -16.90 -2.44 16.11
C ASN A 198 -16.19 -3.13 17.28
N LEU A 199 -15.55 -2.36 18.17
CA LEU A 199 -14.76 -2.91 19.27
C LEU A 199 -15.59 -3.62 20.33
N ARG A 200 -16.86 -3.21 20.53
CA ARG A 200 -17.74 -3.83 21.51
C ARG A 200 -18.14 -5.24 21.10
N THR A 201 -18.39 -5.45 19.81
CA THR A 201 -18.79 -6.77 19.28
C THR A 201 -17.61 -7.61 18.79
N GLY A 202 -16.47 -6.95 18.50
CA GLY A 202 -15.30 -7.58 17.88
C GLY A 202 -15.54 -8.02 16.43
N GLN A 203 -16.59 -7.50 15.78
CA GLN A 203 -16.95 -7.87 14.41
C GLN A 203 -16.66 -6.77 13.42
N SER A 204 -16.16 -7.16 12.25
CA SER A 204 -16.02 -6.28 11.09
C SER A 204 -17.28 -6.36 10.23
N GLN A 205 -17.67 -5.21 9.66
CA GLN A 205 -18.79 -5.10 8.73
C GLN A 205 -18.38 -4.30 7.49
N ARG A 206 -18.82 -4.77 6.32
CA ARG A 206 -18.67 -4.05 5.06
C ARG A 206 -19.63 -2.87 5.03
N PHE A 207 -19.15 -1.68 4.68
CA PHE A 207 -19.97 -0.49 4.51
C PHE A 207 -20.00 0.02 3.06
N TRP A 208 -19.13 -0.49 2.20
CA TRP A 208 -19.10 -0.13 0.79
C TRP A 208 -18.85 -1.38 -0.09
N PRO A 209 -19.52 -1.50 -1.25
CA PRO A 209 -20.53 -0.59 -1.81
C PRO A 209 -21.87 -0.74 -1.10
N ASP A 210 -22.47 0.38 -0.69
CA ASP A 210 -23.80 0.45 -0.06
C ASP A 210 -24.92 0.69 -1.07
N ALA A 211 -24.59 1.23 -2.24
CA ALA A 211 -25.48 1.47 -3.36
C ALA A 211 -24.79 1.24 -4.70
N ASP A 212 -25.55 1.24 -5.79
CA ASP A 212 -24.99 1.20 -7.12
C ASP A 212 -24.20 2.47 -7.43
N VAL A 213 -23.01 2.30 -8.00
CA VAL A 213 -22.14 3.40 -8.43
C VAL A 213 -22.79 4.07 -9.66
N LYS A 214 -23.01 5.36 -9.56
CA LYS A 214 -23.58 6.15 -10.66
C LYS A 214 -22.56 6.27 -11.80
N GLY A 215 -22.94 5.92 -13.02
CA GLY A 215 -22.12 6.11 -14.22
C GLY A 215 -21.83 7.61 -14.47
N LEU A 216 -20.60 7.93 -14.82
CA LEU A 216 -20.17 9.27 -15.21
C LEU A 216 -19.67 9.27 -16.66
N SER A 217 -19.88 10.40 -17.34
CA SER A 217 -19.18 10.63 -18.60
C SER A 217 -17.67 10.76 -18.35
N ARG A 218 -16.89 10.53 -19.39
CA ARG A 218 -15.43 10.70 -19.34
C ARG A 218 -15.02 12.09 -18.88
N GLN A 219 -15.69 13.13 -19.40
CA GLN A 219 -15.39 14.51 -19.07
C GLN A 219 -15.65 14.84 -17.59
N GLU A 220 -16.79 14.40 -17.06
CA GLU A 220 -17.12 14.57 -15.64
C GLU A 220 -16.10 13.87 -14.76
N ALA A 221 -15.73 12.63 -15.09
CA ALA A 221 -14.77 11.85 -14.32
C ALA A 221 -13.36 12.45 -14.36
N VAL A 222 -12.90 12.93 -15.52
CA VAL A 222 -11.59 13.61 -15.63
C VAL A 222 -11.60 14.91 -14.82
N ALA A 223 -12.66 15.72 -14.91
CA ALA A 223 -12.76 16.97 -14.16
C ALA A 223 -12.75 16.73 -12.64
N GLU A 224 -13.56 15.80 -12.15
CA GLU A 224 -13.64 15.50 -10.72
C GLU A 224 -12.36 14.83 -10.21
N SER A 225 -11.78 13.91 -10.96
CA SER A 225 -10.49 13.30 -10.60
C SER A 225 -9.36 14.33 -10.57
N SER A 226 -9.34 15.28 -11.53
CA SER A 226 -8.36 16.36 -11.54
C SER A 226 -8.50 17.26 -10.31
N ARG A 227 -9.74 17.64 -9.94
CA ARG A 227 -10.04 18.43 -8.74
C ARG A 227 -9.51 17.77 -7.47
N LEU A 228 -9.89 16.50 -7.26
CA LEU A 228 -9.49 15.74 -6.07
C LEU A 228 -7.98 15.55 -6.01
N LEU A 229 -7.36 15.08 -7.09
CA LEU A 229 -5.92 14.84 -7.15
C LEU A 229 -5.11 16.13 -6.94
N HIS A 230 -5.51 17.25 -7.57
CA HIS A 230 -4.85 18.52 -7.37
C HIS A 230 -4.93 18.98 -5.91
N GLY A 231 -6.12 18.93 -5.30
CA GLY A 231 -6.32 19.31 -3.91
C GLY A 231 -5.50 18.43 -2.94
N LEU A 232 -5.47 17.12 -3.16
CA LEU A 232 -4.66 16.19 -2.35
C LEU A 232 -3.16 16.47 -2.47
N MET A 233 -2.68 16.77 -3.68
CA MET A 233 -1.27 17.11 -3.90
C MET A 233 -0.90 18.44 -3.25
N LEU A 234 -1.79 19.44 -3.29
CA LEU A 234 -1.61 20.72 -2.59
C LEU A 234 -1.56 20.48 -1.06
N SER A 235 -2.51 19.73 -0.51
CA SER A 235 -2.56 19.39 0.91
C SER A 235 -1.29 18.67 1.36
N ALA A 236 -0.80 17.71 0.58
CA ALA A 236 0.45 17.01 0.86
C ALA A 236 1.67 17.95 0.83
N ARG A 237 1.76 18.83 -0.17
CA ARG A 237 2.86 19.80 -0.29
C ARG A 237 2.92 20.78 0.88
N ARG A 238 1.77 21.20 1.42
CA ARG A 238 1.71 22.10 2.59
C ARG A 238 2.27 21.46 3.85
N ARG A 239 2.19 20.16 3.94
CA ARG A 239 2.56 19.42 5.15
C ARG A 239 3.92 18.76 5.07
N PHE A 240 4.37 18.36 3.88
CA PHE A 240 5.53 17.50 3.72
C PHE A 240 6.49 18.00 2.65
N ASN A 241 7.78 17.79 2.89
CA ASN A 241 8.74 17.72 1.80
C ASN A 241 8.50 16.42 1.03
N LEU A 242 8.34 16.49 -0.28
CA LEU A 242 7.91 15.36 -1.08
C LEU A 242 9.07 14.76 -1.89
N ALA A 243 8.98 13.47 -2.14
CA ALA A 243 9.82 12.76 -3.08
C ALA A 243 8.95 11.88 -3.98
N LEU A 244 9.42 11.57 -5.18
CA LEU A 244 8.71 10.76 -6.15
C LEU A 244 9.59 9.64 -6.67
N SER A 245 9.15 8.40 -6.48
CA SER A 245 9.73 7.23 -7.11
C SER A 245 9.26 7.14 -8.56
N LEU A 246 10.19 7.14 -9.52
CA LEU A 246 9.88 7.11 -10.95
C LEU A 246 10.36 5.82 -11.60
N THR A 247 9.48 5.25 -12.44
CA THR A 247 9.72 4.13 -13.33
C THR A 247 9.27 4.47 -14.74
N ALA A 248 9.38 3.55 -15.68
CA ALA A 248 8.83 3.71 -17.03
C ALA A 248 7.28 3.67 -17.07
N GLY A 249 6.64 3.32 -15.95
CA GLY A 249 5.22 2.99 -15.85
C GLY A 249 4.26 4.18 -15.88
N TRP A 250 2.97 3.86 -16.02
CA TRP A 250 1.86 4.81 -16.07
C TRP A 250 1.69 5.55 -14.75
N ASP A 251 1.70 4.83 -13.64
CA ASP A 251 1.34 5.38 -12.32
C ASP A 251 2.33 6.44 -11.87
N SER A 252 3.62 6.15 -11.92
CA SER A 252 4.66 7.12 -11.60
C SER A 252 4.67 8.32 -12.56
N ARG A 253 4.27 8.12 -13.83
CA ARG A 253 4.15 9.19 -14.82
C ARG A 253 2.99 10.15 -14.50
N VAL A 254 1.84 9.62 -14.07
CA VAL A 254 0.71 10.43 -13.57
C VAL A 254 1.12 11.20 -12.33
N MET A 255 1.81 10.56 -11.38
CA MET A 255 2.31 11.25 -10.18
C MET A 255 3.26 12.39 -10.54
N LEU A 256 4.13 12.22 -11.53
CA LEU A 256 4.99 13.30 -12.02
C LEU A 256 4.15 14.44 -12.60
N ALA A 257 3.14 14.15 -13.42
CA ALA A 257 2.26 15.17 -13.97
C ALA A 257 1.58 16.00 -12.86
N LEU A 258 1.01 15.34 -11.87
CA LEU A 258 0.35 15.97 -10.73
C LEU A 258 1.31 16.80 -9.85
N SER A 259 2.60 16.56 -9.96
CA SER A 259 3.63 17.27 -9.19
C SER A 259 4.15 18.54 -9.88
N ARG A 260 3.58 18.94 -11.02
CA ARG A 260 4.06 20.09 -11.82
C ARG A 260 4.32 21.35 -10.98
N ASP A 261 3.35 21.73 -10.15
CA ASP A 261 3.41 22.99 -9.38
C ASP A 261 4.40 22.95 -8.20
N MET A 262 4.96 21.78 -7.89
CA MET A 262 5.94 21.58 -6.82
C MET A 262 7.26 20.99 -7.30
N ILE A 263 7.46 20.93 -8.60
CA ILE A 263 8.52 20.13 -9.21
C ILE A 263 9.93 20.57 -8.80
N HIS A 264 10.14 21.86 -8.52
CA HIS A 264 11.45 22.38 -8.13
C HIS A 264 11.92 21.91 -6.74
N ASP A 265 10.97 21.57 -5.86
CA ASP A 265 11.24 21.08 -4.51
C ASP A 265 11.16 19.55 -4.42
N LEU A 266 10.73 18.89 -5.49
CA LEU A 266 10.52 17.45 -5.53
C LEU A 266 11.82 16.68 -5.72
N TYR A 267 12.07 15.71 -4.86
CA TYR A 267 13.18 14.76 -5.01
C TYR A 267 12.74 13.58 -5.88
N CYS A 268 13.14 13.60 -7.17
CA CYS A 268 12.84 12.52 -8.11
C CYS A 268 13.94 11.47 -8.08
N PHE A 269 13.57 10.21 -7.90
CA PHE A 269 14.52 9.11 -7.82
C PHE A 269 14.02 7.81 -8.46
N THR A 270 14.94 6.90 -8.73
CA THR A 270 14.68 5.52 -9.12
C THR A 270 15.54 4.59 -8.27
N LEU A 271 14.95 3.54 -7.70
CA LEU A 271 15.68 2.46 -7.04
C LEU A 271 16.30 1.57 -8.11
N THR A 272 17.60 1.29 -8.02
CA THR A 272 18.33 0.51 -9.03
C THR A 272 18.78 -0.83 -8.44
N TYR A 273 18.36 -1.92 -9.08
CA TYR A 273 18.76 -3.27 -8.72
C TYR A 273 20.05 -3.69 -9.48
N PRO A 274 20.77 -4.72 -9.02
CA PRO A 274 21.91 -5.24 -9.73
C PRO A 274 21.56 -5.60 -11.19
N HIS A 275 22.38 -5.15 -12.12
CA HIS A 275 22.21 -5.36 -13.57
C HIS A 275 20.97 -4.71 -14.21
N THR A 276 20.30 -3.78 -13.53
CA THR A 276 19.12 -3.05 -14.06
C THR A 276 19.41 -1.63 -14.52
N GLU A 277 20.67 -1.17 -14.47
CA GLU A 277 21.07 0.21 -14.77
C GLU A 277 20.68 0.64 -16.20
N ASN A 278 20.56 -0.31 -17.10
CA ASN A 278 20.19 -0.09 -18.50
C ASN A 278 18.74 -0.53 -18.82
N THR A 279 17.94 -0.87 -17.83
CA THR A 279 16.54 -1.22 -18.04
C THR A 279 15.69 0.02 -18.34
N ARG A 280 14.52 -0.21 -18.90
CA ARG A 280 13.57 0.88 -19.18
C ARG A 280 13.18 1.66 -17.91
N ASP A 281 13.11 0.99 -16.75
CA ASP A 281 12.69 1.61 -15.49
C ASP A 281 13.73 2.62 -14.95
N VAL A 282 14.98 2.57 -15.42
CA VAL A 282 16.02 3.55 -15.13
C VAL A 282 16.16 4.56 -16.28
N THR A 283 16.23 4.07 -17.52
CA THR A 283 16.57 4.91 -18.68
C THR A 283 15.45 5.84 -19.12
N ILE A 284 14.18 5.42 -19.00
CA ILE A 284 13.03 6.23 -19.36
C ILE A 284 12.82 7.42 -18.41
N PRO A 285 12.80 7.24 -17.06
CA PRO A 285 12.80 8.38 -16.14
C PRO A 285 13.96 9.34 -16.35
N ALA A 286 15.18 8.82 -16.55
CA ALA A 286 16.35 9.64 -16.79
C ALA A 286 16.19 10.51 -18.05
N ALA A 287 15.74 9.92 -19.16
CA ALA A 287 15.49 10.65 -20.41
C ALA A 287 14.39 11.69 -20.26
N LEU A 288 13.29 11.35 -19.57
CA LEU A 288 12.19 12.28 -19.32
C LEU A 288 12.61 13.45 -18.45
N LEU A 289 13.20 13.18 -17.29
CA LEU A 289 13.62 14.23 -16.36
C LEU A 289 14.67 15.14 -16.98
N LYS A 290 15.63 14.60 -17.75
CA LYS A 290 16.59 15.40 -18.53
C LYS A 290 15.88 16.34 -19.51
N LYS A 291 14.86 15.83 -20.22
CA LYS A 291 14.09 16.65 -21.18
C LYS A 291 13.29 17.75 -20.49
N LEU A 292 12.81 17.49 -19.26
CA LEU A 292 12.10 18.49 -18.44
C LEU A 292 13.05 19.42 -17.65
N GLY A 293 14.36 19.26 -17.77
CA GLY A 293 15.35 20.07 -17.03
C GLY A 293 15.42 19.75 -15.53
N LEU A 294 15.02 18.54 -15.12
CA LEU A 294 14.90 18.13 -13.72
C LEU A 294 16.04 17.20 -13.31
N LYS A 295 16.37 17.20 -12.02
CA LYS A 295 17.36 16.28 -11.44
C LYS A 295 16.76 14.88 -11.28
N HIS A 296 17.55 13.87 -11.55
CA HIS A 296 17.23 12.47 -11.33
C HIS A 296 18.28 11.85 -10.41
N SER A 297 17.85 11.24 -9.32
CA SER A 297 18.71 10.52 -8.38
C SER A 297 18.52 9.02 -8.54
N LEU A 298 19.61 8.27 -8.43
CA LEU A 298 19.58 6.81 -8.39
C LEU A 298 19.88 6.35 -6.97
N ILE A 299 19.02 5.51 -6.41
CA ILE A 299 19.24 4.86 -5.12
C ILE A 299 19.72 3.43 -5.41
N PRO A 300 20.98 3.11 -5.11
CA PRO A 300 21.54 1.79 -5.42
C PRO A 300 21.05 0.73 -4.42
N TYR A 301 20.76 -0.45 -4.91
CA TYR A 301 20.51 -1.63 -4.10
C TYR A 301 21.75 -2.00 -3.27
N PRO A 302 21.59 -2.35 -1.99
CA PRO A 302 22.74 -2.69 -1.15
C PRO A 302 23.41 -3.99 -1.63
N LYS A 303 24.74 -4.02 -1.61
CA LYS A 303 25.48 -5.25 -1.97
C LYS A 303 25.21 -6.38 -0.98
N GLN A 304 24.96 -6.04 0.26
CA GLN A 304 24.65 -6.96 1.35
C GLN A 304 23.71 -6.26 2.34
N VAL A 305 22.70 -6.96 2.83
CA VAL A 305 21.82 -6.47 3.89
C VAL A 305 22.56 -6.54 5.22
N ASN A 306 22.53 -5.45 5.98
CA ASN A 306 23.08 -5.39 7.34
C ASN A 306 22.30 -6.35 8.25
N ALA A 307 23.01 -7.15 9.05
CA ALA A 307 22.40 -8.23 9.84
C ALA A 307 21.49 -7.69 10.96
N GLU A 308 21.90 -6.63 11.64
CA GLU A 308 21.15 -5.99 12.72
C GLU A 308 19.90 -5.30 12.16
N TYR A 309 20.01 -4.61 11.02
CA TYR A 309 18.88 -4.02 10.31
C TYR A 309 17.86 -5.08 9.88
N LYS A 310 18.35 -6.19 9.31
CA LYS A 310 17.52 -7.34 8.93
C LYS A 310 16.76 -7.91 10.12
N HIS A 311 17.41 -8.03 11.28
CA HIS A 311 16.78 -8.51 12.51
C HIS A 311 15.65 -7.57 12.95
N VAL A 312 15.89 -6.27 13.03
CA VAL A 312 14.87 -5.26 13.37
C VAL A 312 13.71 -5.30 12.39
N TYR A 313 14.00 -5.36 11.10
CA TYR A 313 13.00 -5.45 10.04
C TYR A 313 12.10 -6.69 10.18
N GLN A 314 12.70 -7.87 10.30
CA GLN A 314 11.97 -9.16 10.43
C GLN A 314 11.17 -9.26 11.74
N THR A 315 11.65 -8.64 12.82
CA THR A 315 10.93 -8.59 14.11
C THR A 315 9.72 -7.65 14.03
N SER A 316 9.81 -6.60 13.21
CA SER A 316 8.80 -5.53 13.16
C SER A 316 7.68 -5.80 12.17
N ILE A 317 7.86 -6.70 11.20
CA ILE A 317 6.92 -6.91 10.09
C ILE A 317 6.57 -8.40 9.99
N ASP A 318 5.30 -8.70 10.11
CA ASP A 318 4.77 -10.05 9.87
C ASP A 318 4.91 -10.40 8.37
N ALA A 319 5.30 -11.64 8.08
CA ALA A 319 5.53 -12.11 6.71
C ALA A 319 6.53 -11.23 5.91
N ALA A 320 7.55 -10.68 6.59
CA ALA A 320 8.60 -9.86 5.99
C ALA A 320 9.39 -10.65 4.92
N THR A 321 9.64 -10.01 3.77
CA THR A 321 10.40 -10.62 2.68
C THR A 321 11.83 -10.09 2.62
N THR A 322 12.78 -10.92 2.19
CA THR A 322 14.20 -10.51 2.11
C THR A 322 14.43 -9.44 1.04
N ALA A 323 13.72 -9.50 -0.09
CA ALA A 323 13.85 -8.52 -1.16
C ALA A 323 13.45 -7.11 -0.68
N TYR A 324 12.28 -6.98 -0.07
CA TYR A 324 11.83 -5.67 0.47
C TYR A 324 12.67 -5.18 1.67
N CYS A 325 13.32 -6.09 2.40
CA CYS A 325 14.28 -5.69 3.42
C CYS A 325 15.48 -4.95 2.82
N ALA A 326 15.99 -5.44 1.70
CA ALA A 326 17.10 -4.78 1.00
C ALA A 326 16.68 -3.44 0.37
N ASP A 327 15.46 -3.37 -0.18
CA ASP A 327 14.87 -2.12 -0.67
C ASP A 327 14.73 -1.09 0.46
N ALA A 328 14.15 -1.49 1.61
CA ALA A 328 14.00 -0.64 2.77
C ALA A 328 15.36 -0.18 3.31
N GLN A 329 16.38 -1.05 3.31
CA GLN A 329 17.74 -0.65 3.65
C GLN A 329 18.32 0.35 2.65
N ALA A 330 18.15 0.16 1.34
CA ALA A 330 18.58 1.13 0.34
C ALA A 330 17.98 2.52 0.58
N MET A 331 16.69 2.54 0.93
CA MET A 331 16.00 3.78 1.30
C MET A 331 16.54 4.35 2.62
N HIS A 332 16.79 3.53 3.64
CA HIS A 332 17.40 3.98 4.90
C HIS A 332 18.79 4.60 4.68
N ASP A 333 19.60 4.02 3.80
CA ASP A 333 20.98 4.44 3.54
C ASP A 333 21.09 5.69 2.66
N CYS A 334 20.19 5.86 1.68
CA CYS A 334 20.39 6.82 0.60
C CYS A 334 19.22 7.79 0.39
N TYR A 335 18.04 7.52 0.96
CA TYR A 335 16.86 8.37 0.80
C TYR A 335 16.88 9.54 1.78
N PRO A 336 16.47 10.75 1.37
CA PRO A 336 16.38 11.90 2.28
C PRO A 336 15.35 11.67 3.39
N ASN A 337 15.78 11.53 4.63
CA ASN A 337 14.95 11.15 5.79
C ASN A 337 13.77 12.07 6.12
N ASN A 338 13.77 13.30 5.60
CA ASN A 338 12.76 14.33 5.87
C ASN A 338 11.69 14.43 4.78
N ARG A 339 11.55 13.42 3.91
CA ARG A 339 10.61 13.45 2.79
C ARG A 339 9.59 12.32 2.87
N VAL A 340 8.36 12.61 2.45
CA VAL A 340 7.30 11.62 2.23
C VAL A 340 7.32 11.20 0.76
N CYS A 341 7.35 9.91 0.52
CA CYS A 341 7.41 9.35 -0.83
C CYS A 341 6.03 9.28 -1.48
N ILE A 342 5.85 9.95 -2.61
CA ILE A 342 4.67 9.80 -3.45
C ILE A 342 4.80 8.48 -4.21
N THR A 343 3.74 7.66 -4.17
CA THR A 343 3.68 6.37 -4.86
C THR A 343 2.46 6.30 -5.77
N GLY A 344 2.55 5.45 -6.80
CA GLY A 344 1.43 5.17 -7.71
C GLY A 344 0.55 4.01 -7.28
N ASP A 345 0.67 3.54 -6.03
CA ASP A 345 -0.15 2.43 -5.50
C ASP A 345 -1.64 2.73 -5.65
N VAL A 346 -2.47 1.70 -5.53
CA VAL A 346 -3.94 1.78 -5.56
C VAL A 346 -4.51 1.91 -6.98
N ALA A 347 -3.74 2.39 -7.95
CA ALA A 347 -4.22 2.58 -9.33
C ALA A 347 -4.73 1.30 -9.99
N GLU A 348 -4.27 0.13 -9.57
CA GLU A 348 -4.73 -1.17 -10.08
C GLU A 348 -6.24 -1.36 -9.93
N ILE A 349 -6.87 -0.75 -8.93
CA ILE A 349 -8.31 -0.85 -8.67
C ILE A 349 -9.13 -0.42 -9.88
N PHE A 350 -8.74 0.68 -10.53
CA PHE A 350 -9.51 1.25 -11.63
C PHE A 350 -8.91 0.99 -13.02
N LYS A 351 -7.74 0.34 -13.12
CA LYS A 351 -7.06 0.05 -14.40
C LYS A 351 -7.51 -1.25 -15.08
N CYS A 352 -8.60 -1.85 -14.67
CA CYS A 352 -9.07 -3.14 -15.19
C CYS A 352 -7.99 -4.23 -15.08
N TYR A 353 -7.22 -4.28 -14.00
CA TYR A 353 -6.00 -5.07 -13.87
C TYR A 353 -6.20 -6.57 -14.17
N TYR A 354 -7.27 -7.17 -13.64
CA TYR A 354 -7.60 -8.58 -13.88
C TYR A 354 -8.72 -8.81 -14.91
N ARG A 355 -9.39 -7.75 -15.36
CA ARG A 355 -10.60 -7.88 -16.20
C ARG A 355 -10.36 -8.44 -17.59
N LEU A 356 -9.16 -8.29 -18.13
CA LEU A 356 -8.80 -8.83 -19.46
C LEU A 356 -8.86 -10.36 -19.48
N ALA A 357 -8.64 -11.01 -18.32
CA ALA A 357 -8.71 -12.46 -18.19
C ALA A 357 -10.15 -12.97 -17.95
N LYS A 358 -11.04 -12.16 -17.35
CA LYS A 358 -12.42 -12.53 -17.02
C LYS A 358 -13.38 -11.37 -17.32
N PRO A 359 -14.14 -11.45 -18.43
CA PRO A 359 -15.12 -10.42 -18.80
C PRO A 359 -16.25 -10.27 -17.78
N LYS A 360 -16.94 -9.14 -17.82
CA LYS A 360 -18.11 -8.86 -16.96
C LYS A 360 -19.20 -9.93 -17.19
N GLY A 361 -19.80 -10.41 -16.10
CA GLY A 361 -20.84 -11.45 -16.15
C GLY A 361 -20.32 -12.88 -16.20
N THR A 362 -18.98 -13.09 -16.14
CA THR A 362 -18.41 -14.42 -15.97
C THR A 362 -18.35 -14.76 -14.47
N ASP A 363 -18.79 -15.96 -14.10
CA ASP A 363 -18.62 -16.46 -12.75
C ASP A 363 -17.12 -16.56 -12.41
N VAL A 364 -16.76 -16.11 -11.23
CA VAL A 364 -15.37 -16.10 -10.74
C VAL A 364 -15.28 -17.00 -9.52
N SER A 365 -14.50 -18.06 -9.63
CA SER A 365 -14.20 -18.99 -8.54
C SER A 365 -12.98 -18.56 -7.74
N ALA A 366 -12.77 -19.18 -6.58
CA ALA A 366 -11.56 -18.98 -5.77
C ALA A 366 -10.29 -19.44 -6.52
N ASP A 367 -10.38 -20.52 -7.30
CA ASP A 367 -9.30 -20.99 -8.19
C ASP A 367 -8.92 -19.93 -9.24
N ASP A 368 -9.93 -19.29 -9.86
CA ASP A 368 -9.69 -18.20 -10.80
C ASP A 368 -8.93 -17.04 -10.13
N LEU A 369 -9.33 -16.65 -8.93
CA LEU A 369 -8.65 -15.60 -8.18
C LEU A 369 -7.20 -15.98 -7.85
N ALA A 370 -6.95 -17.22 -7.44
CA ALA A 370 -5.62 -17.73 -7.19
C ALA A 370 -4.73 -17.70 -8.45
N GLN A 371 -5.27 -18.13 -9.59
CA GLN A 371 -4.57 -18.09 -10.87
C GLN A 371 -4.26 -16.64 -11.30
N LEU A 372 -5.24 -15.73 -11.18
CA LEU A 372 -5.07 -14.31 -11.50
C LEU A 372 -3.98 -13.64 -10.66
N CYS A 373 -3.85 -14.03 -9.40
CA CYS A 373 -2.79 -13.54 -8.52
C CYS A 373 -1.39 -14.08 -8.88
N GLY A 374 -1.30 -15.14 -9.70
CA GLY A 374 -0.03 -15.77 -10.07
C GLY A 374 0.68 -16.50 -8.92
N ILE A 375 -0.05 -16.76 -7.83
CA ILE A 375 0.53 -17.26 -6.58
C ILE A 375 0.37 -18.78 -6.38
N GLY A 376 -0.08 -19.50 -7.39
CA GLY A 376 -0.34 -20.95 -7.33
C GLY A 376 -1.60 -21.30 -6.53
N ILE A 377 -1.99 -22.57 -6.58
CA ILE A 377 -3.15 -23.10 -5.87
C ILE A 377 -2.67 -23.72 -4.56
N HIS A 378 -3.28 -23.31 -3.44
CA HIS A 378 -3.03 -23.87 -2.11
C HIS A 378 -4.35 -23.89 -1.33
N PRO A 379 -4.68 -24.95 -0.55
CA PRO A 379 -5.95 -25.04 0.16
C PRO A 379 -6.27 -23.83 1.04
N PHE A 380 -5.30 -23.36 1.82
CA PHE A 380 -5.42 -22.14 2.64
C PHE A 380 -5.84 -20.90 1.83
N LEU A 381 -5.25 -20.72 0.62
CA LEU A 381 -5.57 -19.60 -0.27
C LEU A 381 -6.98 -19.72 -0.81
N ILE A 382 -7.37 -20.92 -1.28
CA ILE A 382 -8.68 -21.18 -1.87
C ILE A 382 -9.78 -20.93 -0.83
N GLU A 383 -9.64 -21.50 0.37
CA GLU A 383 -10.60 -21.31 1.46
C GLU A 383 -10.75 -19.83 1.85
N ALA A 384 -9.65 -19.08 1.91
CA ALA A 384 -9.71 -17.65 2.21
C ALA A 384 -10.44 -16.85 1.11
N PHE A 385 -10.24 -17.19 -0.17
CA PHE A 385 -10.95 -16.56 -1.27
C PHE A 385 -12.42 -16.99 -1.37
N GLU A 386 -12.77 -18.23 -1.05
CA GLU A 386 -14.15 -18.68 -0.93
C GLU A 386 -14.89 -17.89 0.15
N ARG A 387 -14.29 -17.72 1.34
CA ARG A 387 -14.87 -16.87 2.39
C ARG A 387 -15.06 -15.42 1.94
N TRP A 388 -14.06 -14.86 1.25
CA TRP A 388 -14.19 -13.50 0.71
C TRP A 388 -15.32 -13.41 -0.34
N LEU A 389 -15.39 -14.35 -1.29
CA LEU A 389 -16.44 -14.42 -2.31
C LEU A 389 -17.84 -14.54 -1.70
N SER A 390 -18.00 -15.32 -0.63
CA SER A 390 -19.28 -15.51 0.03
C SER A 390 -19.85 -14.24 0.68
N THR A 391 -18.99 -13.25 0.93
CA THR A 391 -19.38 -11.96 1.53
C THR A 391 -19.25 -10.79 0.55
N ALA A 392 -18.72 -11.02 -0.65
CA ALA A 392 -18.52 -9.98 -1.64
C ALA A 392 -19.86 -9.60 -2.30
N GLU A 393 -20.32 -8.37 -2.09
CA GLU A 393 -21.51 -7.80 -2.70
C GLU A 393 -21.08 -6.62 -3.60
N PRO A 394 -20.65 -6.86 -4.84
CA PRO A 394 -20.05 -5.81 -5.66
C PRO A 394 -21.06 -4.80 -6.23
N ARG A 395 -22.37 -5.03 -6.08
CA ARG A 395 -23.41 -4.22 -6.70
C ARG A 395 -23.17 -4.14 -8.22
N ASN A 396 -23.13 -2.94 -8.80
CA ASN A 396 -22.78 -2.74 -10.20
C ASN A 396 -21.27 -2.48 -10.44
N VAL A 397 -20.45 -2.52 -9.39
CA VAL A 397 -18.98 -2.55 -9.52
C VAL A 397 -18.57 -3.94 -9.99
N HIS A 398 -17.55 -4.03 -10.83
CA HIS A 398 -17.07 -5.34 -11.25
C HIS A 398 -16.39 -6.08 -10.09
N LEU A 399 -16.70 -7.37 -9.89
CA LEU A 399 -16.16 -8.18 -8.81
C LEU A 399 -14.62 -8.15 -8.74
N LEU A 400 -13.94 -8.18 -9.87
CA LEU A 400 -12.47 -8.13 -9.93
C LEU A 400 -11.91 -6.74 -9.58
N ASP A 401 -12.63 -5.65 -9.81
CA ASP A 401 -12.23 -4.33 -9.34
C ASP A 401 -12.37 -4.25 -7.80
N LEU A 402 -13.44 -4.82 -7.23
CA LEU A 402 -13.60 -4.96 -5.77
C LEU A 402 -12.52 -5.87 -5.17
N PHE A 403 -12.18 -6.98 -5.84
CA PHE A 403 -11.08 -7.85 -5.46
C PHE A 403 -9.73 -7.12 -5.46
N CYS A 404 -9.44 -6.34 -6.51
CA CYS A 404 -8.25 -5.49 -6.54
C CYS A 404 -8.23 -4.51 -5.37
N TRP A 405 -9.38 -3.92 -5.02
CA TRP A 405 -9.46 -2.98 -3.92
C TRP A 405 -9.15 -3.64 -2.57
N GLU A 406 -9.85 -4.73 -2.27
CA GLU A 406 -9.78 -5.33 -0.93
C GLU A 406 -8.60 -6.27 -0.73
N GLN A 407 -8.16 -6.96 -1.79
CA GLN A 407 -7.11 -7.96 -1.69
C GLN A 407 -5.75 -7.44 -2.21
N ILE A 408 -5.72 -6.79 -3.36
CA ILE A 408 -4.44 -6.34 -3.92
C ILE A 408 -3.99 -5.04 -3.24
N ALA A 409 -4.83 -4.02 -3.18
CA ALA A 409 -4.48 -2.78 -2.49
C ALA A 409 -4.46 -2.98 -0.97
N GLY A 410 -5.53 -3.52 -0.38
CA GLY A 410 -5.69 -3.63 1.07
C GLY A 410 -4.84 -4.69 1.75
N ARG A 411 -4.31 -5.67 1.01
CA ARG A 411 -3.47 -6.73 1.58
C ARG A 411 -2.06 -6.69 1.04
N LYS A 412 -1.88 -6.89 -0.28
CA LYS A 412 -0.55 -6.94 -0.91
C LYS A 412 0.17 -5.59 -0.84
N GLN A 413 -0.46 -4.50 -1.31
CA GLN A 413 0.19 -3.18 -1.30
C GLN A 413 0.33 -2.61 0.11
N ALA A 414 -0.66 -2.84 0.99
CA ALA A 414 -0.57 -2.46 2.39
C ALA A 414 0.62 -3.12 3.09
N LEU A 415 0.88 -4.41 2.84
CA LEU A 415 2.07 -5.11 3.34
C LEU A 415 3.36 -4.50 2.78
N ILE A 416 3.41 -4.17 1.48
CA ILE A 416 4.56 -3.48 0.89
C ILE A 416 4.82 -2.16 1.61
N ARG A 417 3.77 -1.36 1.85
CA ARG A 417 3.93 -0.07 2.54
C ARG A 417 4.39 -0.26 3.98
N ALA A 418 3.87 -1.24 4.71
CA ALA A 418 4.33 -1.58 6.05
C ALA A 418 5.83 -1.95 6.07
N GLN A 419 6.30 -2.67 5.06
CA GLN A 419 7.71 -3.02 4.91
C GLN A 419 8.62 -1.80 4.67
N TYR A 420 8.14 -0.78 3.96
CA TYR A 420 8.87 0.47 3.77
C TYR A 420 8.77 1.45 4.96
N ASP A 421 7.77 1.30 5.84
CA ASP A 421 7.57 2.17 7.00
C ASP A 421 8.77 2.18 7.98
N VAL A 422 9.59 1.12 7.96
CA VAL A 422 10.84 1.07 8.71
C VAL A 422 11.81 2.17 8.23
N ALA A 423 11.83 2.48 6.93
CA ALA A 423 12.75 3.45 6.33
C ALA A 423 12.12 4.85 6.17
N HIS A 424 10.96 4.95 5.53
CA HIS A 424 10.32 6.23 5.20
C HIS A 424 8.80 6.16 5.22
N GLU A 425 8.13 7.30 5.32
CA GLU A 425 6.68 7.42 5.13
C GLU A 425 6.36 7.61 3.66
N SER A 426 5.19 7.13 3.24
CA SER A 426 4.72 7.25 1.86
C SER A 426 3.22 7.52 1.78
N PHE A 427 2.76 8.08 0.67
CA PHE A 427 1.34 8.16 0.37
C PHE A 427 1.08 8.00 -1.13
N SER A 428 -0.13 7.56 -1.47
CA SER A 428 -0.65 7.58 -2.83
C SER A 428 -1.77 8.60 -2.93
N PRO A 429 -1.72 9.56 -3.86
CA PRO A 429 -2.83 10.46 -4.15
C PRO A 429 -4.09 9.73 -4.62
N PHE A 430 -3.95 8.50 -5.14
CA PHE A 430 -5.10 7.66 -5.50
C PHE A 430 -5.83 7.07 -4.29
N ASN A 431 -5.23 7.11 -3.10
CA ASN A 431 -5.86 6.60 -1.87
C ASN A 431 -6.91 7.57 -1.31
N CYS A 432 -7.98 7.75 -2.08
CA CYS A 432 -9.14 8.58 -1.77
C CYS A 432 -10.39 7.89 -2.32
N ARG A 433 -11.37 7.58 -1.47
CA ARG A 433 -12.56 6.80 -1.85
C ARG A 433 -13.35 7.46 -2.97
N SER A 434 -13.67 8.74 -2.86
CA SER A 434 -14.41 9.48 -3.88
C SER A 434 -13.70 9.46 -5.23
N LEU A 435 -12.37 9.56 -5.23
CA LEU A 435 -11.57 9.43 -6.45
C LEU A 435 -11.67 8.03 -7.06
N LEU A 436 -11.53 6.98 -6.23
CA LEU A 436 -11.65 5.60 -6.71
C LEU A 436 -13.04 5.31 -7.27
N VAL A 437 -14.09 5.76 -6.59
CA VAL A 437 -15.47 5.62 -7.08
C VAL A 437 -15.68 6.38 -8.38
N THR A 438 -15.17 7.62 -8.48
CA THR A 438 -15.20 8.42 -9.73
C THR A 438 -14.52 7.69 -10.89
N MET A 439 -13.34 7.11 -10.65
CA MET A 439 -12.61 6.35 -11.66
C MET A 439 -13.34 5.04 -12.05
N LEU A 440 -14.00 4.37 -11.11
CA LEU A 440 -14.80 3.18 -11.38
C LEU A 440 -16.13 3.48 -12.08
N SER A 441 -16.62 4.71 -12.00
CA SER A 441 -17.87 5.17 -12.63
C SER A 441 -17.78 5.33 -14.15
N VAL A 442 -16.56 5.34 -14.68
CA VAL A 442 -16.32 5.52 -16.13
C VAL A 442 -16.35 4.17 -16.84
N ASP A 443 -16.83 4.19 -18.09
CA ASP A 443 -16.81 2.99 -18.92
C ASP A 443 -15.42 2.37 -18.99
N GLU A 444 -15.40 1.05 -18.99
CA GLU A 444 -14.19 0.22 -18.95
C GLU A 444 -13.24 0.52 -20.11
N GLU A 445 -13.75 0.90 -21.29
CA GLU A 445 -12.92 1.23 -22.45
C GLU A 445 -11.93 2.38 -22.22
N TYR A 446 -12.27 3.32 -21.30
CA TYR A 446 -11.38 4.44 -20.93
C TYR A 446 -10.35 4.07 -19.88
N ARG A 447 -10.53 2.94 -19.19
CA ARG A 447 -9.69 2.46 -18.09
C ARG A 447 -8.72 1.35 -18.51
N ARG A 448 -8.93 0.75 -19.70
CA ARG A 448 -8.17 -0.41 -20.18
C ARG A 448 -6.79 -0.06 -20.73
N PRO A 449 -5.81 -1.01 -20.60
CA PRO A 449 -4.56 -0.94 -21.34
C PRO A 449 -4.80 -1.07 -22.87
N PRO A 450 -3.85 -0.67 -23.72
CA PRO A 450 -2.56 -0.10 -23.36
C PRO A 450 -2.58 1.42 -23.12
N GLU A 451 -3.66 2.08 -23.49
CA GLU A 451 -3.74 3.55 -23.59
C GLU A 451 -4.16 4.21 -22.28
N TYR A 452 -4.91 3.51 -21.41
CA TYR A 452 -5.48 4.08 -20.20
C TYR A 452 -5.99 5.52 -20.44
N LYS A 453 -6.98 5.65 -21.35
CA LYS A 453 -7.42 6.95 -21.91
C LYS A 453 -7.69 8.00 -20.82
N ILE A 454 -8.30 7.60 -19.69
CA ILE A 454 -8.58 8.52 -18.57
C ILE A 454 -7.28 9.08 -17.95
N LEU A 455 -6.25 8.25 -17.75
CA LEU A 455 -4.96 8.70 -17.22
C LEU A 455 -4.21 9.58 -18.24
N THR A 456 -4.31 9.21 -19.51
CA THR A 456 -3.72 10.01 -20.60
C THR A 456 -4.34 11.40 -20.67
N GLU A 457 -5.67 11.52 -20.52
CA GLU A 457 -6.36 12.82 -20.51
C GLU A 457 -6.01 13.66 -19.27
N LEU A 458 -5.95 13.05 -18.10
CA LEU A 458 -5.46 13.73 -16.89
C LEU A 458 -4.05 14.31 -17.08
N MET A 459 -3.11 13.53 -17.63
CA MET A 459 -1.76 14.01 -17.90
C MET A 459 -1.73 15.13 -18.95
N LYS A 460 -2.53 15.02 -20.02
CA LYS A 460 -2.64 16.07 -21.04
C LYS A 460 -3.18 17.38 -20.47
N GLN A 461 -4.13 17.30 -19.56
CA GLN A 461 -4.72 18.47 -18.91
C GLN A 461 -3.75 19.16 -17.95
N VAL A 462 -3.00 18.37 -17.15
CA VAL A 462 -2.15 18.89 -16.08
C VAL A 462 -0.76 19.25 -16.59
N TRP A 463 -0.11 18.34 -17.30
CA TRP A 463 1.27 18.54 -17.79
C TRP A 463 1.58 17.66 -19.01
N PRO A 464 1.19 18.10 -20.24
CA PRO A 464 1.33 17.30 -21.46
C PRO A 464 2.78 16.89 -21.79
N GLU A 465 3.78 17.67 -21.37
CA GLU A 465 5.18 17.40 -21.63
C GLU A 465 5.68 16.08 -21.00
N VAL A 466 5.01 15.56 -19.95
CA VAL A 466 5.36 14.25 -19.37
C VAL A 466 5.11 13.09 -20.37
N LEU A 467 4.29 13.30 -21.39
CA LEU A 467 4.01 12.34 -22.45
C LEU A 467 5.04 12.37 -23.59
N SER A 468 6.04 13.25 -23.53
CA SER A 468 7.05 13.42 -24.57
C SER A 468 8.06 12.28 -24.68
N VAL A 469 8.04 11.32 -23.75
CA VAL A 469 8.84 10.09 -23.74
C VAL A 469 7.89 8.91 -23.59
N PRO A 470 8.06 7.81 -24.33
CA PRO A 470 7.16 6.65 -24.26
C PRO A 470 6.97 6.12 -22.85
N ILE A 471 5.76 5.60 -22.56
CA ILE A 471 5.43 4.91 -21.31
C ILE A 471 5.49 3.41 -21.59
N ASN A 472 6.17 2.65 -20.71
CA ASN A 472 6.35 1.21 -20.82
C ASN A 472 6.70 0.74 -22.25
N PRO A 473 7.69 1.35 -22.94
CA PRO A 473 8.08 0.85 -24.24
C PRO A 473 8.52 -0.62 -24.12
N PRO A 474 8.27 -1.44 -25.16
CA PRO A 474 8.75 -2.81 -25.14
C PRO A 474 10.26 -2.82 -24.91
N GLU A 475 10.72 -3.65 -23.99
CA GLU A 475 12.16 -3.85 -23.81
C GLU A 475 12.71 -4.54 -25.06
N LYS A 476 13.86 -4.08 -25.56
CA LYS A 476 14.63 -4.82 -26.55
C LYS A 476 15.15 -6.08 -25.84
N ILE A 477 14.34 -7.13 -25.83
CA ILE A 477 14.73 -8.42 -25.25
C ILE A 477 15.92 -8.89 -26.09
N ARG A 478 17.11 -8.84 -25.50
CA ARG A 478 18.25 -9.54 -26.11
C ARG A 478 17.88 -11.03 -26.11
N MET A 479 17.85 -11.67 -27.28
CA MET A 479 17.49 -13.09 -27.43
C MET A 479 18.17 -14.01 -26.40
N LYS A 480 19.34 -13.61 -25.90
CA LYS A 480 20.09 -14.27 -24.81
C LYS A 480 19.32 -14.37 -23.51
N ASN A 481 18.56 -13.34 -23.13
CA ASN A 481 17.81 -13.30 -21.86
C ASN A 481 16.54 -14.19 -21.89
N LEU A 482 16.13 -14.63 -23.07
CA LEU A 482 15.07 -15.62 -23.26
C LEU A 482 15.64 -17.05 -23.31
N LEU A 483 16.75 -17.24 -24.02
CA LEU A 483 17.33 -18.57 -24.25
C LEU A 483 17.94 -19.20 -22.99
N ILE A 484 18.64 -18.44 -22.15
CA ILE A 484 19.29 -18.98 -20.96
C ILE A 484 18.29 -19.50 -19.93
N PRO A 485 17.26 -18.75 -19.49
CA PRO A 485 16.23 -19.25 -18.59
C PRO A 485 15.42 -20.40 -19.19
N MET A 486 15.14 -20.34 -20.51
CA MET A 486 14.42 -21.41 -21.19
C MET A 486 15.25 -22.71 -21.24
N LEU A 487 16.55 -22.62 -21.51
CA LEU A 487 17.46 -23.77 -21.48
C LEU A 487 17.65 -24.31 -20.07
N GLN A 488 17.70 -23.47 -19.05
CA GLN A 488 17.74 -23.84 -17.64
C GLN A 488 16.44 -24.55 -17.19
N LYS A 489 15.28 -24.00 -17.57
CA LYS A 489 13.97 -24.58 -17.28
C LYS A 489 13.76 -25.93 -17.94
N LEU A 490 14.33 -26.14 -19.11
CA LEU A 490 14.30 -27.41 -19.87
C LEU A 490 15.41 -28.37 -19.47
N ARG A 491 16.27 -28.05 -18.48
CA ARG A 491 17.50 -28.80 -18.10
C ARG A 491 18.47 -29.03 -19.28
N LEU A 492 18.32 -28.26 -20.36
CA LEU A 492 19.17 -28.35 -21.53
C LEU A 492 20.45 -27.51 -21.41
N TYR A 493 20.52 -26.62 -20.43
CA TYR A 493 21.69 -25.76 -20.19
C TYR A 493 22.94 -26.56 -19.84
N GLU A 494 22.79 -27.71 -19.18
CA GLU A 494 23.90 -28.63 -18.87
C GLU A 494 24.48 -29.29 -20.11
N LEU A 495 23.70 -29.42 -21.16
CA LEU A 495 24.12 -30.01 -22.45
C LEU A 495 24.83 -28.99 -23.37
N VAL A 496 24.86 -27.72 -22.99
CA VAL A 496 25.59 -26.68 -23.75
C VAL A 496 27.08 -26.85 -23.53
N PRO A 497 27.91 -26.98 -24.57
CA PRO A 497 29.37 -27.12 -24.44
C PRO A 497 29.99 -25.96 -23.66
N ASP A 498 30.98 -26.25 -22.82
CA ASP A 498 31.63 -25.22 -21.97
C ASP A 498 32.30 -24.11 -22.76
N SER A 499 32.73 -24.39 -24.00
CA SER A 499 33.18 -23.38 -24.97
C SER A 499 32.09 -22.36 -25.30
N ALA A 500 30.83 -22.79 -25.47
CA ALA A 500 29.70 -21.90 -25.72
C ALA A 500 29.24 -21.17 -24.45
N LYS A 501 29.36 -21.81 -23.26
CA LYS A 501 29.10 -21.18 -21.95
C LYS A 501 30.17 -20.10 -21.65
N SER A 502 31.44 -20.35 -22.01
CA SER A 502 32.53 -19.40 -21.82
C SER A 502 32.44 -18.21 -22.78
N LEU A 503 32.03 -18.44 -24.01
CA LEU A 503 31.76 -17.38 -24.99
C LEU A 503 30.61 -16.49 -24.53
N GLY A 504 29.53 -17.10 -23.96
CA GLY A 504 28.43 -16.39 -23.30
C GLY A 504 28.88 -15.50 -22.15
N ARG A 505 29.80 -15.97 -21.30
CA ARG A 505 30.38 -15.18 -20.17
C ARG A 505 31.32 -14.07 -20.62
N ARG A 506 32.05 -14.22 -21.76
CA ARG A 506 32.91 -13.17 -22.34
C ARG A 506 32.10 -12.06 -23.03
N ILE A 507 30.91 -12.32 -23.48
CA ILE A 507 30.01 -11.35 -24.13
C ILE A 507 29.09 -10.67 -23.09
N LEU A 508 29.11 -11.15 -21.84
CA LEU A 508 28.38 -10.59 -20.67
C LEU A 508 29.27 -9.61 -19.85
N LYS A 509 30.55 -9.45 -20.18
CA LYS A 509 31.39 -8.34 -19.75
C LYS A 509 31.41 -7.27 -20.85
#